data_aba75d67f57f8313860ce77d143bd456
#
_entry.id   aba75d67f57f8313860ce77d143bd456
#
_cell.length_a   1.000
_cell.length_b   1.000
_cell.length_c   1.000
_cell.angle_alpha   90.00
_cell.angle_beta   90.00
_cell.angle_gamma   90.00
#
_symmetry.space_group_name_H-M   'P 1'
#
loop_
_entity.id
_entity.type
_entity.pdbx_description
1 polymer ?
#
loop_
_entity_poly.entity_id
_entity_poly.type
_entity_poly.pdbx_seq_one_letter_code
_entity_poly.pdbx_strand_id
1 'polypeptide(L)'
;LLTSPLFGQSERPETIIIPVSGIGDVSNTRKLILQNTLTDELKKHFRIVPQEKYKQVLEQVFEELEYEECTEDTCIMRVQEILQVENVFNLQIIGEGKDSQLNLKWITLDENKNEEDYCRGCGTFELREMIGGLVEKLVGEKRVEVVVGPDVSKEGNKRSIPNVTRKQNYT
;
A
#
# COMPACT_ATOMS: atom_id res chain seq x y z
N LEU A 1 -21.96 31.99 25.74
CA LEU A 1 -21.63 30.60 25.56
C LEU A 1 -21.09 30.43 24.13
N LEU A 2 -19.75 30.47 24.00
CA LEU A 2 -19.02 30.26 22.76
C LEU A 2 -18.70 28.76 22.63
N THR A 3 -19.40 28.04 21.77
CA THR A 3 -19.05 26.70 21.39
C THR A 3 -17.98 26.79 20.30
N SER A 4 -16.73 26.54 20.67
CA SER A 4 -15.65 26.32 19.69
C SER A 4 -15.92 25.04 18.91
N PRO A 5 -15.87 25.07 17.55
CA PRO A 5 -15.88 23.85 16.80
C PRO A 5 -14.56 23.11 17.06
N LEU A 6 -14.63 21.93 17.65
CA LEU A 6 -13.52 20.98 17.60
C LEU A 6 -13.25 20.66 16.13
N PHE A 7 -12.22 21.26 15.55
CA PHE A 7 -11.63 20.77 14.31
C PHE A 7 -11.09 19.37 14.61
N GLY A 8 -11.81 18.35 14.18
CA GLY A 8 -11.33 16.97 14.17
C GLY A 8 -10.03 16.92 13.38
N GLN A 9 -8.92 16.76 14.08
CA GLN A 9 -7.68 16.35 13.45
C GLN A 9 -8.01 15.01 12.81
N SER A 10 -7.96 14.94 11.50
CA SER A 10 -8.03 13.68 10.77
C SER A 10 -6.84 12.83 11.25
N GLU A 11 -7.09 11.97 12.23
CA GLU A 11 -6.07 11.03 12.70
C GLU A 11 -5.74 10.11 11.54
N ARG A 12 -4.44 10.01 11.24
CA ARG A 12 -3.95 9.06 10.23
C ARG A 12 -4.41 7.66 10.63
N PRO A 13 -4.94 6.84 9.68
CA PRO A 13 -5.36 5.49 9.99
C PRO A 13 -4.20 4.67 10.54
N GLU A 14 -4.51 3.74 11.43
CA GLU A 14 -3.50 2.80 11.96
C GLU A 14 -3.17 1.72 10.95
N THR A 15 -1.92 1.26 10.99
CA THR A 15 -1.47 0.12 10.21
C THR A 15 -0.51 -0.76 10.97
N ILE A 16 -0.56 -2.06 10.67
CA ILE A 16 0.40 -3.06 11.07
C ILE A 16 1.40 -3.24 9.93
N ILE A 17 2.67 -3.37 10.28
CA ILE A 17 3.72 -3.80 9.34
C ILE A 17 4.20 -5.17 9.78
N ILE A 18 3.95 -6.18 8.96
CA ILE A 18 4.47 -7.54 9.18
C ILE A 18 5.99 -7.50 9.02
N PRO A 19 6.76 -8.20 9.88
CA PRO A 19 8.21 -8.28 9.72
C PRO A 19 8.61 -8.73 8.32
N VAL A 20 9.55 -8.00 7.69
CA VAL A 20 10.00 -8.27 6.32
C VAL A 20 10.50 -9.69 6.19
N SER A 21 9.90 -10.45 5.27
CA SER A 21 10.31 -11.80 4.92
C SER A 21 11.33 -11.81 3.79
N GLY A 22 12.15 -12.84 3.71
CA GLY A 22 13.14 -13.01 2.64
C GLY A 22 13.22 -14.44 2.15
N ILE A 23 13.29 -14.60 0.85
CA ILE A 23 13.51 -15.89 0.17
C ILE A 23 14.84 -15.81 -0.59
N GLY A 24 15.65 -16.87 -0.53
CA GLY A 24 16.95 -16.93 -1.19
C GLY A 24 18.03 -16.12 -0.45
N ASP A 25 18.94 -15.46 -1.19
CA ASP A 25 20.12 -14.79 -0.66
C ASP A 25 19.80 -13.42 -0.04
N VAL A 26 19.05 -13.42 1.06
CA VAL A 26 18.66 -12.19 1.76
C VAL A 26 19.15 -12.18 3.19
N SER A 27 20.15 -11.34 3.50
CA SER A 27 20.69 -11.23 4.86
C SER A 27 19.68 -10.61 5.84
N ASN A 28 19.78 -10.99 7.12
CA ASN A 28 18.94 -10.40 8.17
C ASN A 28 19.18 -8.89 8.31
N THR A 29 20.42 -8.42 8.12
CA THR A 29 20.75 -7.00 8.13
C THR A 29 20.00 -6.25 7.02
N ARG A 30 19.95 -6.81 5.80
CA ARG A 30 19.21 -6.23 4.69
C ARG A 30 17.71 -6.15 5.02
N LYS A 31 17.11 -7.23 5.52
CA LYS A 31 15.71 -7.24 5.95
C LYS A 31 15.41 -6.15 6.99
N LEU A 32 16.27 -5.99 7.99
CA LEU A 32 16.10 -4.97 9.03
C LEU A 32 16.17 -3.55 8.46
N ILE A 33 17.13 -3.27 7.57
CA ILE A 33 17.25 -1.96 6.92
C ILE A 33 15.98 -1.66 6.10
N LEU A 34 15.48 -2.62 5.33
CA LEU A 34 14.29 -2.42 4.50
C LEU A 34 13.01 -2.36 5.34
N GLN A 35 12.93 -3.08 6.46
CA GLN A 35 11.85 -2.91 7.46
C GLN A 35 11.78 -1.47 7.98
N ASN A 36 12.92 -0.90 8.36
CA ASN A 36 12.98 0.48 8.85
C ASN A 36 12.59 1.47 7.74
N THR A 37 13.06 1.25 6.51
CA THR A 37 12.70 2.09 5.37
C THR A 37 11.19 2.06 5.09
N LEU A 38 10.59 0.86 5.04
CA LEU A 38 9.15 0.71 4.88
C LEU A 38 8.36 1.43 5.99
N THR A 39 8.83 1.27 7.23
CA THR A 39 8.22 1.95 8.39
C THR A 39 8.26 3.47 8.23
N ASP A 40 9.38 4.03 7.79
CA ASP A 40 9.54 5.47 7.62
C ASP A 40 8.69 6.01 6.45
N GLU A 41 8.58 5.27 5.36
CA GLU A 41 7.70 5.62 4.24
C GLU A 41 6.22 5.59 4.67
N LEU A 42 5.79 4.53 5.34
CA LEU A 42 4.40 4.38 5.77
C LEU A 42 4.00 5.36 6.89
N LYS A 43 4.90 5.81 7.74
CA LYS A 43 4.64 6.87 8.74
C LYS A 43 4.14 8.18 8.14
N LYS A 44 4.42 8.44 6.87
CA LYS A 44 3.91 9.62 6.15
C LYS A 44 2.39 9.58 5.98
N HIS A 45 1.81 8.38 5.94
CA HIS A 45 0.40 8.13 5.61
C HIS A 45 -0.39 7.52 6.77
N PHE A 46 0.27 6.75 7.64
CA PHE A 46 -0.35 5.94 8.67
C PHE A 46 0.29 6.18 10.05
N ARG A 47 -0.45 5.80 11.10
CA ARG A 47 0.07 5.61 12.44
C ARG A 47 0.48 4.13 12.59
N ILE A 48 1.75 3.88 12.83
CA ILE A 48 2.30 2.52 12.86
C ILE A 48 2.05 1.88 14.22
N VAL A 49 1.45 0.70 14.25
CA VAL A 49 1.33 -0.13 15.45
C VAL A 49 2.73 -0.60 15.87
N PRO A 50 3.14 -0.44 17.13
CA PRO A 50 4.44 -0.91 17.61
C PRO A 50 4.64 -2.40 17.37
N GLN A 51 5.84 -2.80 16.94
CA GLN A 51 6.16 -4.20 16.64
C GLN A 51 5.99 -5.13 17.85
N GLU A 52 6.24 -4.62 19.06
CA GLU A 52 6.04 -5.36 20.29
C GLU A 52 4.57 -5.72 20.51
N LYS A 53 3.67 -4.75 20.23
CA LYS A 53 2.22 -4.97 20.33
C LYS A 53 1.73 -5.99 19.30
N TYR A 54 2.23 -5.90 18.07
CA TYR A 54 1.96 -6.87 17.02
C TYR A 54 2.39 -8.29 17.43
N LYS A 55 3.62 -8.44 17.95
CA LYS A 55 4.15 -9.74 18.39
C LYS A 55 3.33 -10.36 19.54
N GLN A 56 2.96 -9.56 20.55
CA GLN A 56 2.14 -10.02 21.67
C GLN A 56 0.79 -10.57 21.19
N VAL A 57 0.13 -9.84 20.28
CA VAL A 57 -1.14 -10.29 19.73
C VAL A 57 -0.97 -11.49 18.82
N LEU A 58 0.11 -11.57 18.04
CA LEU A 58 0.39 -12.74 17.21
C LEU A 58 0.62 -13.99 18.07
N GLU A 59 1.34 -13.88 19.19
CA GLU A 59 1.52 -14.99 20.16
C GLU A 59 0.16 -15.44 20.74
N GLN A 60 -0.71 -14.49 21.11
CA GLN A 60 -2.06 -14.80 21.56
C GLN A 60 -2.88 -15.53 20.47
N VAL A 61 -2.80 -15.10 19.22
CA VAL A 61 -3.49 -15.75 18.10
C VAL A 61 -3.01 -17.19 17.91
N PHE A 62 -1.70 -17.43 18.03
CA PHE A 62 -1.14 -18.80 17.97
C PHE A 62 -1.57 -19.70 19.12
N GLU A 63 -1.88 -19.13 20.30
CA GLU A 63 -2.43 -19.89 21.43
C GLU A 63 -3.92 -20.18 21.27
N GLU A 64 -4.67 -19.28 20.60
CA GLU A 64 -6.12 -19.43 20.37
C GLU A 64 -6.46 -20.38 19.21
N LEU A 65 -5.65 -20.36 18.15
CA LEU A 65 -5.84 -21.17 16.95
C LEU A 65 -4.98 -22.43 17.01
N GLU A 66 -5.54 -23.57 16.62
CA GLU A 66 -4.71 -24.75 16.38
C GLU A 66 -3.72 -24.46 15.24
N TYR A 67 -2.51 -24.99 15.34
CA TYR A 67 -1.41 -24.69 14.40
C TYR A 67 -1.79 -24.91 12.93
N GLU A 68 -2.70 -25.86 12.65
CA GLU A 68 -3.18 -26.16 11.30
C GLU A 68 -4.20 -25.12 10.78
N GLU A 69 -4.84 -24.36 11.66
CA GLU A 69 -5.81 -23.31 11.31
C GLU A 69 -5.15 -21.95 11.06
N CYS A 70 -3.91 -21.77 11.54
CA CYS A 70 -3.17 -20.53 11.37
C CYS A 70 -2.49 -20.46 9.98
N THR A 71 -3.28 -20.31 8.93
CA THR A 71 -2.75 -19.89 7.63
C THR A 71 -2.36 -18.42 7.69
N GLU A 72 -1.47 -17.96 6.79
CA GLU A 72 -1.03 -16.56 6.77
C GLU A 72 -2.21 -15.58 6.78
N ASP A 73 -3.22 -15.82 5.96
CA ASP A 73 -4.38 -14.94 5.85
C ASP A 73 -5.28 -14.98 7.09
N THR A 74 -5.57 -16.17 7.64
CA THR A 74 -6.44 -16.29 8.84
C THR A 74 -5.81 -15.69 10.07
N CYS A 75 -4.51 -15.87 10.27
CA CYS A 75 -3.78 -15.25 11.36
C CYS A 75 -3.69 -13.73 11.25
N ILE A 76 -3.46 -13.21 10.05
CA ILE A 76 -3.45 -11.77 9.81
C ILE A 76 -4.82 -11.16 10.13
N MET A 77 -5.91 -11.75 9.63
CA MET A 77 -7.28 -11.29 9.91
C MET A 77 -7.56 -11.28 11.42
N ARG A 78 -7.17 -12.33 12.15
CA ARG A 78 -7.38 -12.39 13.59
C ARG A 78 -6.58 -11.32 14.35
N VAL A 79 -5.34 -11.06 13.93
CA VAL A 79 -4.53 -9.96 14.48
C VAL A 79 -5.19 -8.60 14.19
N GLN A 80 -5.72 -8.38 12.99
CA GLN A 80 -6.45 -7.15 12.65
C GLN A 80 -7.67 -6.94 13.54
N GLU A 81 -8.45 -7.99 13.77
CA GLU A 81 -9.62 -7.93 14.67
C GLU A 81 -9.25 -7.57 16.11
N ILE A 82 -8.22 -8.22 16.69
CA ILE A 82 -7.80 -7.97 18.07
C ILE A 82 -7.22 -6.55 18.22
N LEU A 83 -6.43 -6.09 17.26
CA LEU A 83 -5.84 -4.76 17.27
C LEU A 83 -6.79 -3.67 16.80
N GLN A 84 -7.95 -4.04 16.20
CA GLN A 84 -8.89 -3.11 15.56
C GLN A 84 -8.23 -2.23 14.50
N VAL A 85 -7.38 -2.83 13.67
CA VAL A 85 -6.61 -2.15 12.63
C VAL A 85 -7.03 -2.67 11.26
N GLU A 86 -7.43 -1.76 10.38
CA GLU A 86 -7.91 -2.12 9.03
C GLU A 86 -6.78 -2.39 8.04
N ASN A 87 -5.61 -1.78 8.25
CA ASN A 87 -4.52 -1.77 7.26
C ASN A 87 -3.35 -2.64 7.73
N VAL A 88 -2.87 -3.50 6.85
CA VAL A 88 -1.66 -4.31 7.07
C VAL A 88 -0.76 -4.22 5.84
N PHE A 89 0.52 -4.00 6.05
CA PHE A 89 1.53 -4.07 5.00
C PHE A 89 2.46 -5.25 5.23
N ASN A 90 2.73 -6.00 4.16
CA ASN A 90 3.68 -7.12 4.13
C ASN A 90 4.67 -6.92 2.99
N LEU A 91 5.95 -6.81 3.30
CA LEU A 91 7.04 -6.74 2.33
C LEU A 91 7.81 -8.07 2.30
N GLN A 92 7.90 -8.65 1.12
CA GLN A 92 8.72 -9.82 0.85
C GLN A 92 9.86 -9.44 -0.09
N ILE A 93 11.04 -9.98 0.18
CA ILE A 93 12.23 -9.84 -0.66
C ILE A 93 12.59 -11.20 -1.21
N ILE A 94 12.78 -11.31 -2.51
CA ILE A 94 13.30 -12.50 -3.17
C ILE A 94 14.68 -12.15 -3.71
N GLY A 95 15.71 -12.84 -3.24
CA GLY A 95 17.11 -12.62 -3.66
C GLY A 95 17.67 -13.83 -4.39
N GLU A 96 18.24 -13.62 -5.57
CA GLU A 96 18.97 -14.62 -6.36
C GLU A 96 20.29 -14.04 -6.82
N GLY A 97 21.38 -14.44 -6.16
CA GLY A 97 22.73 -13.89 -6.42
C GLY A 97 22.77 -12.38 -6.19
N LYS A 98 22.90 -11.59 -7.26
CA LYS A 98 22.91 -10.12 -7.19
C LYS A 98 21.56 -9.49 -7.51
N ASP A 99 20.59 -10.27 -7.96
CA ASP A 99 19.28 -9.80 -8.36
C ASP A 99 18.32 -9.85 -7.18
N SER A 100 17.38 -8.93 -7.14
CA SER A 100 16.39 -8.85 -6.07
C SER A 100 15.04 -8.42 -6.62
N GLN A 101 13.97 -9.02 -6.08
CA GLN A 101 12.60 -8.61 -6.31
C GLN A 101 11.98 -8.19 -4.98
N LEU A 102 11.27 -7.08 -4.98
CA LEU A 102 10.43 -6.63 -3.87
C LEU A 102 8.98 -6.86 -4.22
N ASN A 103 8.23 -7.39 -3.26
CA ASN A 103 6.80 -7.59 -3.35
C ASN A 103 6.16 -6.95 -2.11
N LEU A 104 5.39 -5.88 -2.29
CA LEU A 104 4.70 -5.17 -1.23
C LEU A 104 3.20 -5.39 -1.35
N LYS A 105 2.61 -6.05 -0.34
CA LYS A 105 1.15 -6.23 -0.22
C LYS A 105 0.58 -5.21 0.75
N TRP A 106 -0.57 -4.65 0.39
CA TRP A 106 -1.43 -3.89 1.28
C TRP A 106 -2.76 -4.63 1.42
N ILE A 107 -3.02 -5.12 2.63
CA ILE A 107 -4.17 -5.94 2.99
C ILE A 107 -5.11 -5.07 3.82
N THR A 108 -6.35 -4.93 3.37
CA THR A 108 -7.45 -4.31 4.12
C THR A 108 -8.55 -5.33 4.37
N LEU A 109 -9.58 -4.96 5.11
CA LEU A 109 -10.73 -5.84 5.34
C LEU A 109 -11.50 -6.14 4.05
N ASP A 110 -11.47 -5.23 3.07
CA ASP A 110 -12.26 -5.31 1.84
C ASP A 110 -11.45 -5.77 0.63
N GLU A 111 -10.16 -5.47 0.58
CA GLU A 111 -9.33 -5.70 -0.61
C GLU A 111 -7.86 -5.98 -0.28
N ASN A 112 -7.19 -6.71 -1.16
CA ASN A 112 -5.76 -6.93 -1.14
C ASN A 112 -5.14 -6.33 -2.40
N LYS A 113 -4.20 -5.40 -2.22
CA LYS A 113 -3.40 -4.82 -3.31
C LYS A 113 -1.97 -5.31 -3.23
N ASN A 114 -1.35 -5.49 -4.37
CA ASN A 114 0.02 -5.96 -4.48
C ASN A 114 0.77 -5.16 -5.53
N GLU A 115 1.95 -4.67 -5.17
CA GLU A 115 2.90 -4.06 -6.08
C GLU A 115 4.24 -4.76 -5.97
N GLU A 116 4.87 -4.97 -7.11
CA GLU A 116 6.17 -5.60 -7.19
C GLU A 116 7.12 -4.79 -8.07
N ASP A 117 8.40 -4.90 -7.76
CA ASP A 117 9.46 -4.31 -8.56
C ASP A 117 10.71 -5.20 -8.53
N TYR A 118 11.44 -5.21 -9.62
CA TYR A 118 12.60 -6.08 -9.82
C TYR A 118 13.85 -5.25 -10.08
N CYS A 119 14.93 -5.62 -9.43
CA CYS A 119 16.21 -4.94 -9.59
C CYS A 119 17.36 -5.89 -9.83
N ARG A 120 18.10 -5.64 -10.92
CA ARG A 120 19.24 -6.43 -11.34
C ARG A 120 20.52 -5.82 -10.79
N GLY A 121 21.27 -6.59 -9.98
CA GLY A 121 22.54 -6.14 -9.41
C GLY A 121 22.46 -5.06 -8.35
N CYS A 122 21.30 -4.91 -7.69
CA CYS A 122 21.07 -3.83 -6.71
C CYS A 122 21.65 -4.11 -5.34
N GLY A 123 22.24 -3.08 -4.77
CA GLY A 123 22.57 -3.02 -3.35
C GLY A 123 21.35 -2.63 -2.49
N THR A 124 21.59 -2.57 -1.18
CA THR A 124 20.52 -2.21 -0.22
C THR A 124 20.02 -0.78 -0.40
N PHE A 125 20.84 0.12 -0.92
CA PHE A 125 20.48 1.52 -1.14
C PHE A 125 19.40 1.65 -2.21
N GLU A 126 19.60 1.03 -3.36
CA GLU A 126 18.63 1.04 -4.46
C GLU A 126 17.31 0.39 -4.06
N LEU A 127 17.35 -0.70 -3.28
CA LEU A 127 16.15 -1.36 -2.77
C LEU A 127 15.35 -0.44 -1.82
N ARG A 128 16.01 0.44 -1.06
CA ARG A 128 15.33 1.43 -0.22
C ARG A 128 14.54 2.45 -1.06
N GLU A 129 15.12 2.93 -2.16
CA GLU A 129 14.44 3.86 -3.07
C GLU A 129 13.21 3.19 -3.73
N MET A 130 13.34 1.91 -4.11
CA MET A 130 12.24 1.13 -4.67
C MET A 130 11.05 1.02 -3.70
N ILE A 131 11.29 0.84 -2.40
CA ILE A 131 10.21 0.80 -1.39
C ILE A 131 9.38 2.08 -1.40
N GLY A 132 10.01 3.25 -1.50
CA GLY A 132 9.30 4.53 -1.62
C GLY A 132 8.34 4.54 -2.82
N GLY A 133 8.82 4.11 -3.98
CA GLY A 133 8.00 3.99 -5.19
C GLY A 133 6.84 3.00 -5.07
N LEU A 134 7.06 1.84 -4.43
CA LEU A 134 6.01 0.85 -4.18
C LEU A 134 4.92 1.38 -3.24
N VAL A 135 5.32 2.07 -2.17
CA VAL A 135 4.38 2.71 -1.23
C VAL A 135 3.56 3.78 -1.93
N GLU A 136 4.19 4.64 -2.75
CA GLU A 136 3.47 5.67 -3.51
C GLU A 136 2.45 5.08 -4.48
N LYS A 137 2.78 4.01 -5.18
CA LYS A 137 1.85 3.32 -6.08
C LYS A 137 0.64 2.79 -5.32
N LEU A 138 0.84 2.08 -4.20
CA LEU A 138 -0.25 1.48 -3.43
C LEU A 138 -1.13 2.52 -2.72
N VAL A 139 -0.52 3.54 -2.09
CA VAL A 139 -1.24 4.51 -1.26
C VAL A 139 -1.74 5.70 -2.09
N GLY A 140 -1.01 6.06 -3.17
CA GLY A 140 -1.34 7.20 -4.03
C GLY A 140 -2.62 7.02 -4.83
N GLU A 141 -3.02 5.80 -5.18
CA GLU A 141 -4.25 5.51 -5.92
C GLU A 141 -5.54 5.91 -5.16
N LYS A 142 -5.51 6.06 -3.84
CA LYS A 142 -6.67 6.53 -3.07
C LYS A 142 -6.96 8.03 -3.19
N ARG A 143 -6.13 8.83 -3.89
CA ARG A 143 -6.32 10.30 -4.00
C ARG A 143 -7.19 10.77 -5.17
N VAL A 144 -7.77 9.89 -5.97
CA VAL A 144 -8.71 10.26 -7.03
C VAL A 144 -10.13 9.85 -6.66
N GLU A 145 -10.65 10.30 -5.53
CA GLU A 145 -12.08 10.60 -5.47
C GLU A 145 -12.29 11.92 -6.22
N VAL A 146 -12.61 11.78 -7.50
CA VAL A 146 -13.16 12.87 -8.29
C VAL A 146 -14.44 13.30 -7.61
N VAL A 147 -14.40 14.41 -6.89
CA VAL A 147 -15.59 15.15 -6.53
C VAL A 147 -16.19 15.63 -7.84
N VAL A 148 -17.13 14.86 -8.39
CA VAL A 148 -18.01 15.31 -9.45
C VAL A 148 -18.90 16.38 -8.81
N GLY A 149 -18.51 17.64 -8.99
CA GLY A 149 -19.36 18.77 -8.64
C GLY A 149 -20.62 18.75 -9.52
N PRO A 150 -21.75 19.27 -9.02
CA PRO A 150 -23.01 19.20 -9.73
C PRO A 150 -22.96 19.95 -11.05
N ASP A 151 -23.43 19.26 -12.07
CA ASP A 151 -23.73 19.67 -13.43
C ASP A 151 -24.43 21.04 -13.45
N VAL A 152 -23.78 22.04 -14.00
CA VAL A 152 -24.44 23.30 -14.38
C VAL A 152 -24.71 23.26 -15.87
N SER A 153 -25.90 22.78 -16.20
CA SER A 153 -26.51 23.00 -17.49
C SER A 153 -26.66 24.50 -17.77
N LYS A 154 -26.05 24.98 -18.85
CA LYS A 154 -26.56 26.13 -19.61
C LYS A 154 -26.26 25.99 -21.09
N GLU A 155 -27.35 25.81 -21.79
CA GLU A 155 -27.74 26.17 -23.13
C GLU A 155 -26.78 27.01 -24.02
N GLY A 156 -26.71 26.51 -25.26
CA GLY A 156 -26.90 27.35 -26.43
C GLY A 156 -25.67 27.97 -27.06
N ASN A 157 -25.14 27.40 -28.13
CA ASN A 157 -25.13 28.13 -29.40
C ASN A 157 -24.75 27.22 -30.59
N LYS A 158 -25.66 27.19 -31.57
CA LYS A 158 -25.46 26.59 -32.88
C LYS A 158 -24.41 27.40 -33.65
N ARG A 159 -23.38 26.75 -34.16
CA ARG A 159 -22.68 27.21 -35.38
C ARG A 159 -22.26 25.98 -36.21
N SER A 160 -22.75 26.07 -37.44
CA SER A 160 -22.61 25.18 -38.58
C SER A 160 -21.16 24.87 -38.95
N ILE A 161 -20.88 23.61 -39.24
CA ILE A 161 -19.62 23.15 -39.80
C ILE A 161 -19.78 23.06 -41.33
N PRO A 162 -18.92 23.66 -42.16
CA PRO A 162 -18.94 23.36 -43.57
C PRO A 162 -18.17 22.09 -43.88
N ASN A 163 -18.83 21.26 -44.66
CA ASN A 163 -18.39 20.02 -45.26
C ASN A 163 -17.19 20.24 -46.20
N VAL A 164 -16.06 19.56 -45.94
CA VAL A 164 -14.95 19.50 -46.93
C VAL A 164 -14.74 18.04 -47.32
N THR A 165 -15.28 17.75 -48.47
CA THR A 165 -15.03 16.53 -49.27
C THR A 165 -13.60 16.52 -49.77
N ARG A 166 -12.79 15.54 -49.41
CA ARG A 166 -11.49 15.29 -50.01
C ARG A 166 -11.51 14.01 -50.85
N LYS A 167 -11.42 14.21 -52.13
CA LYS A 167 -11.30 13.17 -53.16
C LYS A 167 -10.00 12.41 -53.01
N GLN A 168 -10.12 11.08 -53.07
CA GLN A 168 -9.02 10.19 -53.33
C GLN A 168 -8.66 10.22 -54.81
N ASN A 169 -7.37 10.31 -55.13
CA ASN A 169 -6.83 9.92 -56.41
C ASN A 169 -5.71 8.87 -56.19
N TYR A 170 -5.97 7.72 -56.73
CA TYR A 170 -4.98 6.69 -57.07
C TYR A 170 -4.29 7.05 -58.37
N THR A 171 -2.97 6.93 -58.41
CA THR A 171 -2.19 6.47 -59.55
C THR A 171 -0.87 5.92 -59.04
#